data_ba10c2cf30c653db47ad31b43673ecfe
#
_entry.id   ba10c2cf30c653db47ad31b43673ecfe
#
_cell.length_a   1.000
_cell.length_b   1.000
_cell.length_c   1.000
_cell.angle_alpha   90.00
_cell.angle_beta   90.00
_cell.angle_gamma   90.00
#
_symmetry.space_group_name_H-M   'P 1'
#
loop_
_entity.id
_entity.type
_entity.pdbx_description
1 polymer ?
#
loop_
_entity_poly.entity_id
_entity_poly.type
_entity_poly.pdbx_seq_one_letter_code
_entity_poly.pdbx_strand_id
1 'polypeptide(L)' 'MNHKLYNVGELVAVASNRVLGIITRSNYWALDEYLGGELEFVDVMFGSSVSKQYPVRYLAEL' A
#
# COMPACT_ATOMS: atom_id res chain seq x y z
N MET A 1 19.34 -2.12 -4.04
CA MET A 1 18.05 -2.17 -3.31
C MET A 1 16.91 -2.12 -4.32
N ASN A 2 15.96 -3.01 -4.17
CA ASN A 2 14.84 -3.09 -5.09
C ASN A 2 13.70 -2.18 -4.62
N HIS A 3 13.19 -1.40 -5.55
CA HIS A 3 12.05 -0.53 -5.30
C HIS A 3 10.86 -1.06 -6.10
N LYS A 4 9.87 -1.54 -5.40
CA LYS A 4 8.68 -2.09 -6.03
C LYS A 4 7.70 -0.99 -6.37
N LEU A 5 7.32 -0.91 -7.65
CA LEU A 5 6.23 -0.06 -8.09
C LEU A 5 4.97 -0.91 -8.24
N TYR A 6 3.92 -0.51 -7.56
CA TYR A 6 2.64 -1.19 -7.61
C TYR A 6 1.76 -0.55 -8.67
N ASN A 7 1.05 -1.37 -9.42
CA ASN A 7 0.17 -0.89 -10.49
C ASN A 7 -1.28 -0.94 -10.03
N VAL A 8 -2.07 0.02 -10.45
CA VAL A 8 -3.51 0.00 -10.20
C VAL A 8 -4.09 -1.31 -10.75
N GLY A 9 -4.87 -1.99 -9.91
CA GLY A 9 -5.43 -3.30 -10.23
C GLY A 9 -4.60 -4.48 -9.76
N GLU A 10 -3.39 -4.23 -9.27
CA GLU A 10 -2.52 -5.31 -8.78
C GLU A 10 -3.05 -5.85 -7.45
N LEU A 11 -2.99 -7.18 -7.30
CA LEU A 11 -3.38 -7.85 -6.07
C LEU A 11 -2.20 -7.87 -5.11
N VAL A 12 -2.43 -7.51 -3.86
CA VAL A 12 -1.38 -7.49 -2.82
C VAL A 12 -1.91 -8.07 -1.53
N ALA A 13 -1.00 -8.39 -0.62
CA ALA A 13 -1.34 -8.87 0.71
C ALA A 13 -0.66 -8.01 1.76
N VAL A 14 -1.31 -7.81 2.90
CA VAL A 14 -0.67 -7.22 4.07
C VAL A 14 0.28 -8.25 4.65
N ALA A 15 1.53 -7.86 4.91
CA ALA A 15 2.57 -8.80 5.31
C ALA A 15 2.25 -9.50 6.65
N SER A 16 1.63 -8.78 7.59
CA SER A 16 1.42 -9.30 8.94
C SER A 16 0.26 -10.30 9.04
N ASN A 17 -0.81 -10.13 8.28
CA ASN A 17 -2.02 -10.93 8.44
C ASN A 17 -2.53 -11.56 7.14
N ARG A 18 -1.84 -11.34 6.03
CA ARG A 18 -2.18 -11.89 4.71
C ARG A 18 -3.55 -11.48 4.18
N VAL A 19 -4.11 -10.38 4.67
CA VAL A 19 -5.35 -9.85 4.11
C VAL A 19 -5.05 -9.34 2.70
N LEU A 20 -5.89 -9.72 1.74
CA LEU A 20 -5.72 -9.38 0.34
C LEU A 20 -6.41 -8.06 0.00
N GLY A 21 -5.79 -7.29 -0.87
CA GLY A 21 -6.35 -6.04 -1.36
C GLY A 21 -5.95 -5.76 -2.80
N ILE A 22 -6.62 -4.78 -3.38
CA ILE A 22 -6.36 -4.35 -4.75
C ILE A 22 -5.81 -2.93 -4.72
N ILE A 23 -4.71 -2.70 -5.42
CA ILE A 23 -4.12 -1.36 -5.54
C ILE A 23 -5.07 -0.46 -6.34
N THR A 24 -5.42 0.68 -5.76
CA THR A 24 -6.28 1.67 -6.41
C THR A 24 -5.55 2.95 -6.74
N ARG A 25 -4.37 3.17 -6.15
CA ARG A 25 -3.49 4.27 -6.50
C ARG A 25 -2.04 3.80 -6.37
N SER A 26 -1.26 4.04 -7.42
CA SER A 26 0.15 3.67 -7.46
C SER A 26 0.97 4.45 -6.43
N ASN A 27 2.20 4.03 -6.23
CA ASN A 27 3.10 4.60 -5.21
C ASN A 27 3.14 6.12 -5.23
N TYR A 28 3.07 6.71 -4.05
CA TYR A 28 3.22 8.15 -3.87
C TYR A 28 3.82 8.44 -2.50
N TRP A 29 4.42 9.61 -2.34
CA TRP A 29 5.02 10.03 -1.08
C TRP A 29 4.08 10.98 -0.36
N ALA A 30 3.94 10.79 0.94
CA ALA A 30 3.09 11.63 1.76
C ALA A 30 3.66 11.71 3.17
N LEU A 31 3.25 12.73 3.91
CA LEU A 31 3.68 12.92 5.28
C LEU A 31 3.02 11.87 6.18
N ASP A 32 3.84 11.22 7.00
CA ASP A 32 3.35 10.31 8.03
C ASP A 32 3.19 11.11 9.33
N GLU A 33 1.97 11.21 9.80
CA GLU A 33 1.65 11.98 11.01
C GLU A 33 2.31 11.41 12.26
N TYR A 34 2.53 10.10 12.31
CA TYR A 34 3.10 9.46 13.48
C TYR A 34 4.61 9.61 13.55
N LEU A 35 5.28 9.46 12.41
CA LEU A 35 6.73 9.47 12.37
C LEU A 35 7.30 10.84 12.03
N GLY A 36 6.46 11.75 11.53
CA GLY A 36 6.88 13.12 11.25
C GLY A 36 7.73 13.30 10.00
N GLY A 37 7.78 12.29 9.14
CA GLY A 37 8.52 12.36 7.89
C GLY A 37 7.72 11.83 6.73
N GLU A 38 8.28 11.89 5.54
CA GLU A 38 7.62 11.36 4.35
C GLU A 38 7.85 9.86 4.23
N LEU A 39 6.78 9.13 3.92
CA LEU A 39 6.83 7.72 3.61
C LEU A 39 6.18 7.47 2.26
N GLU A 40 6.50 6.32 1.69
CA GLU A 40 5.89 5.89 0.45
C GLU A 40 4.62 5.10 0.73
N PHE A 41 3.55 5.49 0.06
CA PHE A 41 2.22 4.87 0.22
C PHE A 41 1.67 4.40 -1.11
N VAL A 42 0.68 3.55 -1.02
CA VAL A 42 -0.25 3.22 -2.09
C VAL A 42 -1.65 3.32 -1.52
N ASP A 43 -2.66 3.40 -2.37
CA ASP A 43 -4.04 3.24 -1.92
C ASP A 43 -4.46 1.82 -2.25
N VAL A 44 -5.10 1.17 -1.28
CA VAL A 44 -5.51 -0.24 -1.38
C VAL A 44 -6.96 -0.37 -0.95
N MET A 45 -7.71 -1.15 -1.69
CA MET A 45 -9.09 -1.48 -1.35
C MET A 45 -9.13 -2.92 -0.81
N PHE A 46 -9.58 -3.07 0.45
CA PHE A 46 -9.63 -4.36 1.13
C PHE A 46 -11.08 -4.83 1.25
N GLY A 47 -11.57 -5.52 0.25
CA GLY A 47 -12.86 -6.20 0.33
C GLY A 47 -14.10 -5.29 0.40
N SER A 48 -13.94 -3.99 0.54
CA SER A 48 -15.02 -3.02 0.52
C SER A 48 -14.83 -2.10 -0.66
N SER A 49 -15.73 -1.12 -0.83
CA SER A 49 -15.58 -0.16 -1.90
C SER A 49 -14.71 1.04 -1.53
N VAL A 50 -14.11 1.03 -0.35
CA VAL A 50 -13.34 2.16 0.16
C VAL A 50 -11.85 1.86 0.07
N SER A 51 -11.11 2.76 -0.61
CA SER A 51 -9.65 2.69 -0.66
C SER A 51 -9.06 3.35 0.57
N LYS A 52 -7.97 2.77 1.08
CA LYS A 52 -7.24 3.32 2.22
C LYS A 52 -5.79 3.57 1.82
N GLN A 53 -5.23 4.66 2.36
CA GLN A 53 -3.80 4.92 2.26
C GLN A 53 -3.05 3.88 3.10
N TYR A 54 -2.04 3.24 2.49
CA TYR A 54 -1.34 2.16 3.18
C TYR A 54 0.16 2.26 2.91
N PRO A 55 1.00 2.16 3.95
CA PRO A 55 2.45 2.22 3.73
C PRO A 55 2.93 1.02 2.93
N VAL A 56 3.72 1.29 1.91
CA VAL A 56 4.24 0.25 1.01
C VAL A 56 5.02 -0.81 1.78
N ARG A 57 5.76 -0.40 2.81
CA ARG A 57 6.60 -1.31 3.58
C ARG A 57 5.82 -2.41 4.33
N TYR A 58 4.51 -2.24 4.49
CA TYR A 58 3.68 -3.24 5.15
C TYR A 58 3.03 -4.23 4.20
N LEU A 59 3.32 -4.12 2.90
CA LEU A 59 2.75 -5.01 1.91
C LEU A 59 3.73 -6.12 1.55
N ALA A 60 3.18 -7.28 1.23
CA ALA A 60 3.95 -8.41 0.71
C ALA A 60 3.51 -8.71 -0.71
N GLU A 61 4.45 -9.18 -1.51
CA GLU A 61 4.14 -9.66 -2.85
C GLU A 61 3.47 -11.02 -2.77
N LEU A 62 2.60 -11.29 -3.71
CA LEU A 62 1.98 -12.60 -3.84
C LEU A 62 2.78 -13.50 -4.75
#